data_2a65fdf08cfd4fb132fb4b442f34f742
#
_entry.id   2a65fdf08cfd4fb132fb4b442f34f742
#
_cell.length_a   1.000
_cell.length_b   1.000
_cell.length_c   1.000
_cell.angle_alpha   90.00
_cell.angle_beta   90.00
_cell.angle_gamma   90.00
#
_symmetry.space_group_name_H-M   'P 1'
#
loop_
_entity.id
_entity.type
_entity.pdbx_description
1 polymer ?
#
loop_
_entity_poly.entity_id
_entity_poly.type
_entity_poly.pdbx_seq_one_letter_code
_entity_poly.pdbx_strand_id
1 'polypeptide(L)'
;DELDELDKARCNPYTTEQICHKIYDDYYRIWRPKWKQVRDHFLELVEQFQGVHLQTSRIKTLDSLLVKVICKRHEHLGDPDSLYFKIDGENYREIITDLIGMRLIINYRGKWEMIHNEIVQHFPYVEEKLYDEYDLIPMDKLDKNALVQIPTIYYAQGDNIEPYRKYHIVPKLHNMGYRSIHYTVCFESVYIEIQVRTIYDEAWSDCDHNYVYKQDENKSHSALE
;
A
#
# COMPACT_ATOMS: atom_id res chain seq x y z
N ASP A 1 22.83 17.38 -3.06
CA ASP A 1 22.17 16.16 -2.60
C ASP A 1 22.48 15.03 -3.58
N GLU A 2 22.80 13.81 -3.08
CA GLU A 2 23.22 12.66 -3.90
C GLU A 2 22.14 12.25 -4.91
N LEU A 3 20.88 12.35 -4.53
CA LEU A 3 19.72 12.15 -5.42
C LEU A 3 19.70 13.19 -6.55
N ASP A 4 19.93 14.45 -6.26
CA ASP A 4 19.86 15.51 -7.27
C ASP A 4 20.99 15.40 -8.29
N GLU A 5 22.18 14.96 -7.89
CA GLU A 5 23.28 14.70 -8.82
C GLU A 5 22.99 13.50 -9.74
N LEU A 6 22.38 12.46 -9.21
CA LEU A 6 21.98 11.28 -9.98
C LEU A 6 20.79 11.57 -10.91
N ASP A 7 19.84 12.39 -10.48
CA ASP A 7 18.73 12.84 -11.33
C ASP A 7 19.24 13.65 -12.52
N LYS A 8 20.20 14.55 -12.32
CA LYS A 8 20.87 15.29 -13.40
C LYS A 8 21.60 14.37 -14.38
N ALA A 9 22.27 13.33 -13.86
CA ALA A 9 23.00 12.37 -14.69
C ALA A 9 22.10 11.44 -15.51
N ARG A 10 20.81 11.31 -15.16
CA ARG A 10 19.87 10.33 -15.74
C ARG A 10 18.66 10.93 -16.43
N CYS A 11 18.71 12.22 -16.77
CA CYS A 11 17.64 12.93 -17.49
C CYS A 11 16.28 12.94 -16.77
N ASN A 12 16.24 12.85 -15.43
CA ASN A 12 15.04 13.23 -14.70
C ASN A 12 14.97 14.77 -14.67
N PRO A 13 13.92 15.38 -15.26
CA PRO A 13 13.83 16.84 -15.36
C PRO A 13 13.60 17.53 -14.02
N TYR A 14 13.27 16.78 -12.96
CA TYR A 14 12.89 17.33 -11.67
C TYR A 14 13.78 16.84 -10.55
N THR A 15 14.21 17.77 -9.69
CA THR A 15 14.88 17.44 -8.42
C THR A 15 13.88 16.85 -7.41
N THR A 16 14.38 16.12 -6.42
CA THR A 16 13.54 15.59 -5.32
C THR A 16 12.78 16.71 -4.61
N GLU A 17 13.40 17.87 -4.41
CA GLU A 17 12.77 19.05 -3.80
C GLU A 17 11.60 19.57 -4.66
N GLN A 18 11.78 19.69 -5.97
CA GLN A 18 10.70 20.12 -6.88
C GLN A 18 9.53 19.14 -6.88
N ILE A 19 9.81 17.83 -6.83
CA ILE A 19 8.79 16.79 -6.73
C ILE A 19 8.01 16.92 -5.41
N CYS A 20 8.70 17.08 -4.29
CA CYS A 20 8.08 17.27 -2.98
C CYS A 20 7.24 18.54 -2.92
N HIS A 21 7.70 19.64 -3.50
CA HIS A 21 6.93 20.88 -3.60
C HIS A 21 5.64 20.71 -4.41
N LYS A 22 5.71 20.04 -5.55
CA LYS A 22 4.53 19.79 -6.38
C LYS A 22 3.50 18.93 -5.65
N ILE A 23 3.95 17.87 -4.95
CA ILE A 23 3.09 17.01 -4.14
C ILE A 23 2.45 17.83 -3.01
N TYR A 24 3.23 18.67 -2.31
CA TYR A 24 2.74 19.54 -1.24
C TYR A 24 1.61 20.47 -1.73
N ASP A 25 1.82 21.16 -2.86
CA ASP A 25 0.86 22.11 -3.40
C ASP A 25 -0.47 21.45 -3.78
N ASP A 26 -0.42 20.25 -4.35
CA ASP A 26 -1.62 19.56 -4.84
C ASP A 26 -2.34 18.74 -3.76
N TYR A 27 -1.61 18.30 -2.71
CA TYR A 27 -2.13 17.36 -1.71
C TYR A 27 -3.41 17.89 -1.04
N TYR A 28 -3.36 19.06 -0.39
CA TYR A 28 -4.51 19.58 0.35
C TYR A 28 -5.57 20.19 -0.53
N ARG A 29 -5.16 20.82 -1.62
CA ARG A 29 -6.05 21.55 -2.51
C ARG A 29 -6.85 20.65 -3.44
N ILE A 30 -6.22 19.60 -3.97
CA ILE A 30 -6.80 18.77 -5.03
C ILE A 30 -7.07 17.34 -4.53
N TRP A 31 -6.02 16.65 -4.04
CA TRP A 31 -6.07 15.21 -3.92
C TRP A 31 -6.65 14.70 -2.62
N ARG A 32 -6.33 15.30 -1.50
CA ARG A 32 -6.87 14.85 -0.20
C ARG A 32 -8.40 14.93 -0.12
N PRO A 33 -9.07 15.99 -0.63
CA PRO A 33 -10.54 16.03 -0.72
C PRO A 33 -11.11 14.91 -1.60
N LYS A 34 -10.51 14.66 -2.77
CA LYS A 34 -10.91 13.58 -3.66
C LYS A 34 -10.73 12.21 -3.00
N TRP A 35 -9.59 11.94 -2.40
CA TRP A 35 -9.35 10.68 -1.69
C TRP A 35 -10.29 10.48 -0.50
N LYS A 36 -10.69 11.56 0.18
CA LYS A 36 -11.68 11.48 1.24
C LYS A 36 -13.03 11.01 0.69
N GLN A 37 -13.48 11.57 -0.41
CA GLN A 37 -14.73 11.16 -1.06
C GLN A 37 -14.67 9.67 -1.48
N VAL A 38 -13.63 9.28 -2.20
CA VAL A 38 -13.44 7.89 -2.65
C VAL A 38 -13.36 6.93 -1.46
N ARG A 39 -12.65 7.29 -0.38
CA ARG A 39 -12.59 6.51 0.86
C ARG A 39 -13.97 6.33 1.48
N ASP A 40 -14.77 7.39 1.54
CA ASP A 40 -16.10 7.35 2.15
C ASP A 40 -17.04 6.43 1.33
N HIS A 41 -17.03 6.52 0.00
CA HIS A 41 -17.76 5.59 -0.88
C HIS A 41 -17.25 4.14 -0.73
N PHE A 42 -15.94 3.96 -0.58
CA PHE A 42 -15.39 2.62 -0.37
C PHE A 42 -15.79 2.04 0.99
N LEU A 43 -15.92 2.85 2.03
CA LEU A 43 -16.46 2.41 3.32
C LEU A 43 -17.90 1.92 3.20
N GLU A 44 -18.75 2.66 2.49
CA GLU A 44 -20.14 2.24 2.22
C GLU A 44 -20.21 0.88 1.48
N LEU A 45 -19.27 0.63 0.57
CA LEU A 45 -19.16 -0.65 -0.11
C LEU A 45 -18.78 -1.77 0.86
N VAL A 46 -17.71 -1.60 1.64
CA VAL A 46 -17.20 -2.66 2.53
C VAL A 46 -18.07 -2.91 3.75
N GLU A 47 -18.96 -1.98 4.11
CA GLU A 47 -20.01 -2.21 5.11
C GLU A 47 -20.96 -3.37 4.72
N GLN A 48 -21.07 -3.65 3.44
CA GLN A 48 -21.89 -4.74 2.92
C GLN A 48 -21.19 -6.10 2.93
N PHE A 49 -19.87 -6.13 3.16
CA PHE A 49 -19.06 -7.34 3.13
C PHE A 49 -19.38 -8.25 4.33
N GLN A 50 -19.73 -9.49 4.03
CA GLN A 50 -19.98 -10.47 5.07
C GLN A 50 -18.68 -10.89 5.76
N GLY A 51 -18.72 -11.07 7.09
CA GLY A 51 -17.59 -11.59 7.86
C GLY A 51 -16.64 -10.52 8.41
N VAL A 52 -16.76 -9.28 7.98
CA VAL A 52 -16.04 -8.14 8.60
C VAL A 52 -16.62 -7.88 9.99
N HIS A 53 -15.74 -7.80 10.98
CA HIS A 53 -16.11 -7.46 12.35
C HIS A 53 -15.97 -5.96 12.62
N LEU A 54 -14.91 -5.35 12.12
CA LEU A 54 -14.62 -3.94 12.23
C LEU A 54 -13.85 -3.49 10.98
N GLN A 55 -14.16 -2.30 10.50
CA GLN A 55 -13.41 -1.65 9.45
C GLN A 55 -12.81 -0.33 9.94
N THR A 56 -11.59 -0.05 9.52
CA THR A 56 -10.93 1.24 9.74
C THR A 56 -10.29 1.72 8.45
N SER A 57 -10.20 3.02 8.27
CA SER A 57 -9.59 3.60 7.09
C SER A 57 -8.70 4.78 7.43
N ARG A 58 -7.70 5.00 6.60
CA ARG A 58 -6.84 6.17 6.68
C ARG A 58 -6.53 6.73 5.30
N ILE A 59 -6.32 8.04 5.24
CA ILE A 59 -5.63 8.68 4.11
C ILE A 59 -4.20 8.92 4.58
N LYS A 60 -3.21 8.51 3.78
CA LYS A 60 -1.80 8.72 4.09
C LYS A 60 -1.54 10.21 4.31
N THR A 61 -0.89 10.57 5.40
CA THR A 61 -0.54 11.98 5.70
C THR A 61 0.48 12.50 4.68
N LEU A 62 0.53 13.80 4.49
CA LEU A 62 1.49 14.42 3.58
C LEU A 62 2.93 14.05 3.95
N ASP A 63 3.30 14.17 5.22
CA ASP A 63 4.65 13.84 5.70
C ASP A 63 5.02 12.38 5.38
N SER A 64 4.12 11.44 5.69
CA SER A 64 4.34 10.02 5.37
C SER A 64 4.41 9.73 3.86
N LEU A 65 3.70 10.52 3.05
CA LEU A 65 3.77 10.42 1.59
C LEU A 65 5.12 10.93 1.07
N LEU A 66 5.56 12.10 1.52
CA LEU A 66 6.84 12.69 1.11
C LEU A 66 8.02 11.79 1.51
N VAL A 67 8.03 11.31 2.76
CA VAL A 67 9.05 10.35 3.22
C VAL A 67 9.05 9.10 2.34
N LYS A 68 7.88 8.53 2.04
CA LYS A 68 7.80 7.33 1.19
C LYS A 68 8.33 7.59 -0.21
N VAL A 69 8.00 8.72 -0.83
CA VAL A 69 8.51 9.10 -2.16
C VAL A 69 10.03 9.22 -2.15
N ILE A 70 10.58 9.92 -1.17
CA ILE A 70 12.05 10.10 -1.02
C ILE A 70 12.73 8.74 -0.83
N CYS A 71 12.25 7.92 0.12
CA CYS A 71 12.83 6.60 0.39
C CYS A 71 12.78 5.69 -0.83
N LYS A 72 11.63 5.64 -1.54
CA LYS A 72 11.48 4.79 -2.72
C LYS A 72 12.40 5.22 -3.87
N ARG A 73 12.53 6.51 -4.11
CA ARG A 73 13.51 7.01 -5.09
C ARG A 73 14.94 6.64 -4.69
N HIS A 74 15.27 6.78 -3.42
CA HIS A 74 16.60 6.44 -2.90
C HIS A 74 16.89 4.93 -2.99
N GLU A 75 15.97 4.07 -2.59
CA GLU A 75 16.10 2.60 -2.69
C GLU A 75 16.38 2.12 -4.11
N HIS A 76 15.88 2.84 -5.12
CA HIS A 76 15.98 2.49 -6.53
C HIS A 76 16.98 3.32 -7.33
N LEU A 77 17.92 4.01 -6.68
CA LEU A 77 18.96 4.84 -7.34
C LEU A 77 19.80 4.06 -8.37
N GLY A 78 19.97 2.77 -8.17
CA GLY A 78 20.71 1.87 -9.09
C GLY A 78 19.93 1.41 -10.30
N ASP A 79 18.60 1.60 -10.33
CA ASP A 79 17.69 1.05 -11.34
C ASP A 79 16.93 2.16 -12.08
N PRO A 80 17.44 2.65 -13.23
CA PRO A 80 16.79 3.71 -14.01
C PRO A 80 15.49 3.26 -14.67
N ASP A 81 15.20 1.99 -14.76
CA ASP A 81 13.97 1.44 -15.33
C ASP A 81 12.87 1.28 -14.29
N SER A 82 13.22 1.32 -13.01
CA SER A 82 12.26 1.26 -11.92
C SER A 82 11.23 2.39 -11.97
N LEU A 83 9.97 2.05 -11.81
CA LEU A 83 8.88 3.02 -11.66
C LEU A 83 9.11 3.92 -10.43
N TYR A 84 9.67 3.38 -9.37
CA TYR A 84 9.94 4.13 -8.14
C TYR A 84 11.02 5.20 -8.33
N PHE A 85 12.04 4.92 -9.13
CA PHE A 85 13.02 5.93 -9.49
C PHE A 85 12.41 7.05 -10.35
N LYS A 86 11.44 6.72 -11.21
CA LYS A 86 10.73 7.65 -12.10
C LYS A 86 9.59 8.42 -11.43
N ILE A 87 9.37 8.26 -10.11
CA ILE A 87 8.34 9.03 -9.40
C ILE A 87 8.60 10.53 -9.57
N ASP A 88 7.56 11.25 -9.97
CA ASP A 88 7.52 12.71 -10.07
C ASP A 88 6.24 13.29 -9.46
N GLY A 89 6.07 14.61 -9.58
CA GLY A 89 4.91 15.32 -9.05
C GLY A 89 3.59 15.03 -9.77
N GLU A 90 3.62 14.41 -10.93
CA GLU A 90 2.42 14.09 -11.71
C GLU A 90 2.02 12.61 -11.56
N ASN A 91 3.00 11.69 -11.53
CA ASN A 91 2.76 10.24 -11.58
C ASN A 91 2.75 9.54 -10.19
N TYR A 92 3.15 10.21 -9.10
CA TYR A 92 3.28 9.57 -7.79
C TYR A 92 2.01 8.83 -7.32
N ARG A 93 0.83 9.30 -7.75
CA ARG A 93 -0.47 8.70 -7.40
C ARG A 93 -0.73 7.36 -8.10
N GLU A 94 -0.05 7.13 -9.21
CA GLU A 94 -0.12 5.91 -10.00
C GLU A 94 0.92 4.88 -9.55
N ILE A 95 1.86 5.29 -8.72
CA ILE A 95 2.95 4.43 -8.24
C ILE A 95 2.80 4.12 -6.74
N ILE A 96 2.39 5.10 -5.95
CA ILE A 96 2.15 4.91 -4.51
C ILE A 96 0.73 4.39 -4.29
N THR A 97 0.59 3.12 -3.99
CA THR A 97 -0.69 2.40 -3.94
C THR A 97 -1.42 2.47 -2.60
N ASP A 98 -0.77 2.95 -1.53
CA ASP A 98 -1.30 3.02 -0.16
C ASP A 98 -1.71 4.43 0.28
N LEU A 99 -2.12 5.27 -0.69
CA LEU A 99 -2.64 6.63 -0.43
C LEU A 99 -3.93 6.58 0.39
N ILE A 100 -4.78 5.59 0.13
CA ILE A 100 -5.90 5.21 0.96
C ILE A 100 -5.61 3.80 1.49
N GLY A 101 -5.59 3.65 2.81
CA GLY A 101 -5.47 2.36 3.48
C GLY A 101 -6.79 1.98 4.13
N MET A 102 -7.21 0.74 3.93
CA MET A 102 -8.39 0.14 4.53
C MET A 102 -7.97 -1.09 5.34
N ARG A 103 -8.44 -1.22 6.57
CA ARG A 103 -8.27 -2.42 7.37
C ARG A 103 -9.62 -3.08 7.58
N LEU A 104 -9.72 -4.35 7.21
CA LEU A 104 -10.87 -5.20 7.46
C LEU A 104 -10.49 -6.20 8.54
N ILE A 105 -11.04 -6.01 9.72
CA ILE A 105 -10.74 -6.83 10.89
C ILE A 105 -11.75 -7.97 10.98
N ILE A 106 -11.25 -9.19 11.08
CA ILE A 106 -12.03 -10.42 11.26
C ILE A 106 -11.81 -11.01 12.65
N ASN A 107 -12.78 -11.74 13.19
CA ASN A 107 -12.68 -12.30 14.54
C ASN A 107 -11.63 -13.43 14.64
N TYR A 108 -11.54 -14.25 13.58
CA TYR A 108 -10.59 -15.38 13.52
C TYR A 108 -10.22 -15.70 12.07
N ARG A 109 -9.07 -16.32 11.88
CA ARG A 109 -8.48 -16.56 10.56
C ARG A 109 -9.38 -17.29 9.59
N GLY A 110 -10.19 -18.24 10.03
CA GLY A 110 -11.09 -19.00 9.14
C GLY A 110 -12.10 -18.15 8.33
N LYS A 111 -12.30 -16.88 8.70
CA LYS A 111 -13.18 -15.97 7.94
C LYS A 111 -12.50 -15.26 6.77
N TRP A 112 -11.19 -15.38 6.60
CA TRP A 112 -10.47 -14.67 5.54
C TRP A 112 -10.96 -15.02 4.13
N GLU A 113 -11.33 -16.28 3.90
CA GLU A 113 -11.82 -16.78 2.60
C GLU A 113 -13.12 -16.07 2.19
N MET A 114 -14.00 -15.81 3.16
CA MET A 114 -15.23 -15.06 2.94
C MET A 114 -14.92 -13.63 2.47
N ILE A 115 -13.99 -12.97 3.14
CA ILE A 115 -13.55 -11.61 2.76
C ILE A 115 -12.85 -11.61 1.41
N HIS A 116 -11.99 -12.61 1.14
CA HIS A 116 -11.35 -12.77 -0.16
C HIS A 116 -12.38 -12.86 -1.29
N ASN A 117 -13.41 -13.67 -1.12
CA ASN A 117 -14.46 -13.83 -2.13
C ASN A 117 -15.24 -12.53 -2.35
N GLU A 118 -15.56 -11.78 -1.28
CA GLU A 118 -16.19 -10.45 -1.41
C GLU A 118 -15.28 -9.48 -2.19
N ILE A 119 -13.99 -9.44 -1.86
CA ILE A 119 -13.04 -8.58 -2.57
C ILE A 119 -12.97 -8.95 -4.05
N VAL A 120 -12.77 -10.22 -4.40
CA VAL A 120 -12.62 -10.66 -5.80
C VAL A 120 -13.93 -10.51 -6.58
N GLN A 121 -15.08 -10.63 -5.93
CA GLN A 121 -16.38 -10.40 -6.57
C GLN A 121 -16.57 -8.94 -6.98
N HIS A 122 -16.15 -7.98 -6.14
CA HIS A 122 -16.27 -6.55 -6.40
C HIS A 122 -15.10 -5.99 -7.21
N PHE A 123 -13.93 -6.62 -7.11
CA PHE A 123 -12.69 -6.25 -7.77
C PHE A 123 -12.11 -7.49 -8.49
N PRO A 124 -12.65 -7.86 -9.65
CA PRO A 124 -12.15 -9.01 -10.37
C PRO A 124 -10.68 -8.82 -10.77
N TYR A 125 -9.97 -9.94 -10.93
CA TYR A 125 -8.64 -9.92 -11.54
C TYR A 125 -8.76 -9.41 -12.97
N VAL A 126 -7.82 -8.57 -13.39
CA VAL A 126 -7.72 -8.17 -14.79
C VAL A 126 -7.24 -9.38 -15.60
N GLU A 127 -8.08 -9.82 -16.54
CA GLU A 127 -7.75 -10.94 -17.42
C GLU A 127 -6.50 -10.59 -18.23
N GLU A 128 -5.56 -11.50 -18.37
CA GLU A 128 -4.42 -11.55 -19.30
C GLU A 128 -3.02 -11.53 -18.73
N LYS A 129 -2.75 -11.22 -17.50
CA LYS A 129 -1.43 -11.48 -16.92
C LYS A 129 -1.56 -11.95 -15.47
N LEU A 130 -1.07 -13.14 -15.20
CA LEU A 130 -0.51 -13.43 -13.88
C LEU A 130 0.66 -12.45 -13.73
N TYR A 131 0.39 -11.31 -13.12
CA TYR A 131 1.40 -10.28 -12.87
C TYR A 131 2.45 -10.88 -11.95
N ASP A 132 3.67 -10.60 -12.27
CA ASP A 132 4.76 -10.81 -11.32
C ASP A 132 4.42 -10.06 -10.02
N GLU A 133 4.82 -10.56 -8.90
CA GLU A 133 4.53 -10.08 -7.53
C GLU A 133 4.69 -8.56 -7.36
N TYR A 134 5.42 -7.92 -8.27
CA TYR A 134 5.78 -6.50 -8.24
C TYR A 134 5.13 -5.64 -9.32
N ASP A 135 4.42 -6.24 -10.28
CA ASP A 135 3.83 -5.49 -11.39
C ASP A 135 2.48 -4.90 -11.00
N LEU A 136 2.41 -3.59 -10.99
CA LEU A 136 1.18 -2.82 -10.84
C LEU A 136 0.55 -2.57 -12.20
N ILE A 137 -0.75 -2.85 -12.33
CA ILE A 137 -1.48 -2.48 -13.56
C ILE A 137 -1.74 -0.97 -13.52
N PRO A 138 -1.26 -0.21 -14.51
CA PRO A 138 -1.53 1.22 -14.59
C PRO A 138 -3.03 1.53 -14.66
N MET A 139 -3.46 2.61 -14.01
CA MET A 139 -4.89 3.01 -13.96
C MET A 139 -5.49 3.29 -15.32
N ASP A 140 -4.69 3.79 -16.27
CA ASP A 140 -5.12 4.08 -17.65
C ASP A 140 -5.48 2.82 -18.45
N LYS A 141 -5.06 1.65 -17.99
CA LYS A 141 -5.40 0.34 -18.56
C LYS A 141 -6.60 -0.32 -17.91
N LEU A 142 -7.22 0.33 -16.93
CA LEU A 142 -8.35 -0.20 -16.16
C LEU A 142 -9.65 0.47 -16.60
N ASP A 143 -10.53 -0.30 -17.20
CA ASP A 143 -11.88 0.16 -17.56
C ASP A 143 -12.84 0.21 -16.38
N LYS A 144 -12.52 -0.46 -15.28
CA LYS A 144 -13.41 -0.68 -14.12
C LYS A 144 -12.62 -0.85 -12.83
N ASN A 145 -13.36 -0.91 -11.73
CA ASN A 145 -12.83 -1.37 -10.45
C ASN A 145 -12.23 -2.76 -10.58
N ALA A 146 -10.99 -2.94 -10.14
CA ALA A 146 -10.26 -4.19 -10.33
C ALA A 146 -9.21 -4.42 -9.25
N LEU A 147 -8.85 -5.67 -9.05
CA LEU A 147 -7.66 -6.07 -8.31
C LEU A 147 -6.44 -5.86 -9.20
N VAL A 148 -5.51 -5.03 -8.77
CA VAL A 148 -4.41 -4.52 -9.61
C VAL A 148 -3.04 -5.12 -9.29
N GLN A 149 -2.96 -5.90 -8.22
CA GLN A 149 -1.78 -6.69 -7.86
C GLN A 149 -2.22 -8.05 -7.31
N ILE A 150 -1.35 -9.05 -7.45
CA ILE A 150 -1.56 -10.34 -6.79
C ILE A 150 -1.56 -10.13 -5.27
N PRO A 151 -2.59 -10.61 -4.55
CA PRO A 151 -2.64 -10.46 -3.11
C PRO A 151 -1.46 -11.15 -2.42
N THR A 152 -0.98 -10.53 -1.36
CA THR A 152 0.15 -11.05 -0.57
C THR A 152 -0.30 -11.38 0.84
N ILE A 153 -0.01 -12.59 1.33
CA ILE A 153 -0.16 -12.94 2.75
C ILE A 153 1.18 -12.82 3.46
N TYR A 154 1.25 -11.92 4.43
CA TYR A 154 2.33 -11.88 5.41
C TYR A 154 2.03 -12.87 6.53
N TYR A 155 2.99 -13.75 6.83
CA TYR A 155 2.84 -14.81 7.81
C TYR A 155 4.10 -14.95 8.67
N ALA A 156 3.95 -15.54 9.86
CA ALA A 156 5.07 -15.84 10.76
C ALA A 156 5.52 -17.29 10.61
N GLN A 157 6.73 -17.57 11.05
CA GLN A 157 7.27 -18.92 11.08
C GLN A 157 6.33 -19.88 11.85
N GLY A 158 6.00 -21.01 11.23
CA GLY A 158 5.07 -22.01 11.78
C GLY A 158 3.61 -21.84 11.41
N ASP A 159 3.23 -20.75 10.75
CA ASP A 159 1.86 -20.59 10.25
C ASP A 159 1.59 -21.54 9.07
N ASN A 160 0.35 -22.08 9.01
CA ASN A 160 -0.08 -22.89 7.87
C ASN A 160 -0.55 -21.99 6.72
N ILE A 161 0.18 -21.97 5.62
CA ILE A 161 -0.08 -21.16 4.42
C ILE A 161 -0.79 -21.93 3.29
N GLU A 162 -0.94 -23.25 3.42
CA GLU A 162 -1.55 -24.08 2.36
C GLU A 162 -2.96 -23.62 1.93
N PRO A 163 -3.86 -23.17 2.84
CA PRO A 163 -5.18 -22.70 2.44
C PRO A 163 -5.16 -21.53 1.47
N TYR A 164 -4.11 -20.68 1.49
CA TYR A 164 -4.01 -19.46 0.69
C TYR A 164 -3.50 -19.72 -0.73
N ARG A 165 -2.70 -20.77 -0.93
CA ARG A 165 -2.07 -21.08 -2.24
C ARG A 165 -3.09 -21.33 -3.35
N LYS A 166 -4.22 -21.96 -3.04
CA LYS A 166 -5.27 -22.24 -4.03
C LYS A 166 -5.98 -20.97 -4.57
N TYR A 167 -5.78 -19.83 -3.91
CA TYR A 167 -6.39 -18.55 -4.27
C TYR A 167 -5.40 -17.58 -4.93
N HIS A 168 -4.26 -18.08 -5.40
CA HIS A 168 -3.21 -17.25 -6.00
C HIS A 168 -2.72 -16.12 -5.08
N ILE A 169 -2.72 -16.35 -3.76
CA ILE A 169 -2.18 -15.43 -2.77
C ILE A 169 -0.71 -15.77 -2.53
N VAL A 170 0.19 -14.80 -2.75
CA VAL A 170 1.64 -14.98 -2.60
C VAL A 170 2.02 -14.95 -1.12
N PRO A 171 2.68 -15.99 -0.57
CA PRO A 171 3.12 -15.98 0.81
C PRO A 171 4.44 -15.23 0.98
N LYS A 172 4.52 -14.36 1.98
CA LYS A 172 5.71 -13.61 2.38
C LYS A 172 5.98 -13.76 3.86
N LEU A 173 7.11 -14.41 4.19
CA LEU A 173 7.52 -14.59 5.59
C LEU A 173 7.88 -13.24 6.22
N HIS A 174 7.34 -12.95 7.39
CA HIS A 174 7.70 -11.78 8.18
C HIS A 174 8.37 -12.19 9.49
N ASN A 175 9.66 -11.85 9.62
CA ASN A 175 10.50 -12.32 10.73
C ASN A 175 10.02 -11.84 12.11
N MET A 176 9.39 -10.65 12.18
CA MET A 176 8.88 -10.08 13.41
C MET A 176 7.45 -10.52 13.74
N GLY A 177 6.88 -11.47 13.00
CA GLY A 177 5.58 -12.04 13.32
C GLY A 177 4.36 -11.25 12.82
N TYR A 178 4.55 -10.23 11.98
CA TYR A 178 3.45 -9.52 11.34
C TYR A 178 2.59 -10.44 10.49
N ARG A 179 1.27 -10.28 10.59
CA ARG A 179 0.31 -11.10 9.87
C ARG A 179 -0.79 -10.24 9.27
N SER A 180 -0.96 -10.32 7.96
CA SER A 180 -2.00 -9.60 7.22
C SER A 180 -2.12 -10.16 5.82
N ILE A 181 -3.31 -10.11 5.21
CA ILE A 181 -3.44 -10.30 3.77
C ILE A 181 -3.61 -8.92 3.16
N HIS A 182 -2.77 -8.60 2.19
CA HIS A 182 -2.79 -7.32 1.49
C HIS A 182 -3.37 -7.48 0.10
N TYR A 183 -4.29 -6.62 -0.23
CA TYR A 183 -4.86 -6.46 -1.57
C TYR A 183 -4.64 -5.02 -2.02
N THR A 184 -4.33 -4.83 -3.28
CA THR A 184 -4.32 -3.50 -3.91
C THR A 184 -5.41 -3.49 -4.97
N VAL A 185 -6.40 -2.61 -4.79
CA VAL A 185 -7.52 -2.48 -5.72
C VAL A 185 -7.53 -1.06 -6.32
N CYS A 186 -8.03 -0.95 -7.54
CA CYS A 186 -8.42 0.33 -8.13
C CYS A 186 -9.92 0.52 -7.92
N PHE A 187 -10.30 1.63 -7.30
CA PHE A 187 -11.69 2.03 -7.08
C PHE A 187 -11.86 3.50 -7.42
N GLU A 188 -12.79 3.82 -8.29
CA GLU A 188 -13.01 5.20 -8.79
C GLU A 188 -11.72 5.91 -9.24
N SER A 189 -10.86 5.17 -9.95
CA SER A 189 -9.54 5.65 -10.43
C SER A 189 -8.60 6.09 -9.30
N VAL A 190 -8.66 5.42 -8.14
CA VAL A 190 -7.73 5.58 -7.02
C VAL A 190 -7.31 4.21 -6.52
N TYR A 191 -6.03 4.03 -6.21
CA TYR A 191 -5.56 2.82 -5.56
C TYR A 191 -5.89 2.83 -4.07
N ILE A 192 -6.40 1.70 -3.59
CA ILE A 192 -6.69 1.44 -2.18
C ILE A 192 -5.98 0.17 -1.75
N GLU A 193 -5.17 0.27 -0.71
CA GLU A 193 -4.60 -0.90 -0.04
C GLU A 193 -5.60 -1.42 1.00
N ILE A 194 -6.02 -2.68 0.85
CA ILE A 194 -6.87 -3.38 1.82
C ILE A 194 -6.01 -4.35 2.62
N GLN A 195 -6.04 -4.26 3.93
CA GLN A 195 -5.35 -5.14 4.86
C GLN A 195 -6.39 -5.96 5.64
N VAL A 196 -6.41 -7.27 5.43
CA VAL A 196 -7.28 -8.20 6.16
C VAL A 196 -6.50 -8.81 7.31
N ARG A 197 -6.97 -8.61 8.55
CA ARG A 197 -6.31 -9.04 9.80
C ARG A 197 -7.31 -9.60 10.79
N THR A 198 -6.85 -10.46 11.70
CA THR A 198 -7.63 -10.77 12.89
C THR A 198 -7.51 -9.65 13.93
N ILE A 199 -8.42 -9.63 14.90
CA ILE A 199 -8.34 -8.72 16.07
C ILE A 199 -6.99 -8.84 16.77
N TYR A 200 -6.46 -10.05 16.89
CA TYR A 200 -5.16 -10.29 17.55
C TYR A 200 -3.98 -9.78 16.73
N ASP A 201 -4.01 -9.97 15.41
CA ASP A 201 -2.97 -9.49 14.50
C ASP A 201 -2.96 -7.94 14.47
N GLU A 202 -4.13 -7.29 14.56
CA GLU A 202 -4.25 -5.84 14.64
C GLU A 202 -3.67 -5.31 15.94
N ALA A 203 -4.06 -5.89 17.10
CA ALA A 203 -3.54 -5.49 18.40
C ALA A 203 -2.01 -5.67 18.47
N TRP A 204 -1.51 -6.78 17.93
CA TRP A 204 -0.07 -7.03 17.86
C TRP A 204 0.63 -5.99 17.00
N SER A 205 0.09 -5.68 15.83
CA SER A 205 0.65 -4.69 14.90
C SER A 205 0.70 -3.28 15.50
N ASP A 206 -0.31 -2.89 16.26
CA ASP A 206 -0.33 -1.59 16.95
C ASP A 206 0.72 -1.54 18.06
N CYS A 207 0.93 -2.64 18.79
CA CYS A 207 1.99 -2.74 19.79
C CYS A 207 3.38 -2.65 19.13
N ASP A 208 3.64 -3.42 18.06
CA ASP A 208 4.91 -3.42 17.36
C ASP A 208 5.25 -2.01 16.80
N HIS A 209 4.31 -1.39 16.14
CA HIS A 209 4.50 -0.06 15.57
C HIS A 209 4.76 1.02 16.62
N ASN A 210 4.09 0.94 17.78
CA ASN A 210 4.23 1.97 18.81
C ASN A 210 5.40 1.76 19.75
N TYR A 211 5.81 0.50 20.02
CA TYR A 211 6.82 0.20 21.01
C TYR A 211 8.17 -0.22 20.44
N VAL A 212 8.19 -0.85 19.27
CA VAL A 212 9.45 -1.30 18.64
C VAL A 212 9.97 -0.24 17.69
N TYR A 213 9.18 0.19 16.72
CA TYR A 213 9.62 1.16 15.71
C TYR A 213 10.01 2.52 16.31
N LYS A 214 9.20 3.06 17.22
CA LYS A 214 9.52 4.37 17.85
C LYS A 214 10.73 4.33 18.77
N GLN A 215 11.10 3.18 19.31
CA GLN A 215 12.32 3.06 20.10
C GLN A 215 13.58 3.03 19.22
N ASP A 216 13.50 2.48 18.02
CA ASP A 216 14.61 2.46 17.08
C ASP A 216 14.83 3.83 16.42
N GLU A 217 13.78 4.60 16.12
CA GLU A 217 13.90 5.99 15.68
C GLU A 217 14.56 6.88 16.75
N ASN A 218 14.18 6.71 18.01
CA ASN A 218 14.80 7.46 19.11
C ASN A 218 16.27 7.07 19.35
N LYS A 219 16.67 5.83 19.10
CA LYS A 219 18.09 5.40 19.18
C LYS A 219 18.92 5.94 18.01
N SER A 220 18.36 6.06 16.83
CA SER A 220 19.06 6.64 15.68
C SER A 220 19.25 8.16 15.83
N HIS A 221 18.32 8.88 16.46
CA HIS A 221 18.48 10.30 16.78
C HIS A 221 19.53 10.55 17.86
N SER A 222 19.61 9.69 18.88
CA SER A 222 20.63 9.85 19.94
C SER A 222 22.06 9.44 19.54
N ALA A 223 22.23 8.81 18.38
CA ALA A 223 23.53 8.46 17.81
C ALA A 223 24.08 9.53 16.85
N LEU A 224 23.30 10.58 16.57
CA LEU A 224 23.66 11.72 15.72
C LEU A 224 23.90 13.02 16.51
N GLU A 225 23.76 13.00 17.84
CA GLU A 225 24.24 14.01 18.78
C GLU A 225 25.62 13.62 19.34
#